data_a8d5263dad1c8b2b7b0c6c4c3dc63976
#
_entry.id   a8d5263dad1c8b2b7b0c6c4c3dc63976
#
_cell.length_a   1.000
_cell.length_b   1.000
_cell.length_c   1.000
_cell.angle_alpha   90.00
_cell.angle_beta   90.00
_cell.angle_gamma   90.00
#
_symmetry.space_group_name_H-M   'P 1'
#
loop_
_entity.id
_entity.type
_entity.pdbx_description
1 polymer ?
#
loop_
_entity_poly.entity_id
_entity_poly.type
_entity_poly.pdbx_seq_one_letter_code
_entity_poly.pdbx_strand_id
1 'polypeptide(L)'
;MGTIDPTNKDTMIHLSECFLINLDELETLNKHELGSLKSIMTMTENRIRRPYGHFADHMIRRASFVGSINKDSFLADETGSRRFLVFEVDTINANHGIDMDKVHAQAYYLFKSGFRYWFDRDETATVNKRNKEYSVQTTEDELVAKYCVAGSTTEWKTATDIAQRMSTEYSYPLKTSSARDFGYALRKAEFPSKKVGGIAYYSVAIDRPLLIYPTLGGVKGVVGGGVIEGKGVESDLY
;
A
#
# COMPACT_ATOMS: atom_id res chain seq x y z
N MET A 1 -9.85 -21.61 -10.66
CA MET A 1 -10.36 -20.66 -9.64
C MET A 1 -10.69 -19.35 -10.34
N GLY A 2 -11.88 -18.81 -10.21
CA GLY A 2 -12.28 -17.62 -10.98
C GLY A 2 -11.92 -16.35 -10.24
N THR A 3 -11.62 -15.29 -10.98
CA THR A 3 -11.47 -13.93 -10.48
C THR A 3 -12.73 -13.55 -9.70
N ILE A 4 -12.60 -12.95 -8.52
CA ILE A 4 -13.73 -12.39 -7.79
C ILE A 4 -14.22 -11.15 -8.53
N ASP A 5 -15.32 -11.31 -9.25
CA ASP A 5 -15.98 -10.23 -9.97
C ASP A 5 -17.30 -9.90 -9.26
N PRO A 6 -17.46 -8.66 -8.73
CA PRO A 6 -18.69 -8.23 -8.06
C PRO A 6 -19.89 -8.17 -9.01
N THR A 7 -19.67 -8.19 -10.32
CA THR A 7 -20.73 -8.22 -11.32
C THR A 7 -21.19 -9.63 -11.65
N ASN A 8 -20.40 -10.65 -11.29
CA ASN A 8 -20.70 -12.05 -11.52
C ASN A 8 -21.64 -12.58 -10.43
N LYS A 9 -22.81 -13.09 -10.84
CA LYS A 9 -23.84 -13.61 -9.95
C LYS A 9 -23.37 -14.82 -9.13
N ASP A 10 -22.54 -15.67 -9.72
CA ASP A 10 -22.04 -16.89 -9.03
C ASP A 10 -21.08 -16.48 -7.90
N THR A 11 -20.20 -15.49 -8.14
CA THR A 11 -19.36 -14.91 -7.10
C THR A 11 -20.20 -14.42 -5.92
N MET A 12 -21.28 -13.71 -6.21
CA MET A 12 -22.13 -13.14 -5.18
C MET A 12 -22.94 -14.20 -4.41
N ILE A 13 -23.28 -15.31 -5.05
CA ILE A 13 -23.93 -16.45 -4.38
C ILE A 13 -22.91 -17.12 -3.43
N HIS A 14 -21.69 -17.36 -3.88
CA HIS A 14 -20.61 -17.93 -3.04
C HIS A 14 -20.32 -17.11 -1.77
N LEU A 15 -20.45 -15.78 -1.83
CA LEU A 15 -20.31 -14.93 -0.64
C LEU A 15 -21.29 -15.27 0.49
N SER A 16 -22.44 -15.84 0.14
CA SER A 16 -23.48 -16.19 1.12
C SER A 16 -23.45 -17.67 1.49
N GLU A 17 -22.91 -18.52 0.66
CA GLU A 17 -22.89 -19.99 0.82
C GLU A 17 -21.58 -20.50 1.43
N CYS A 18 -20.45 -19.83 1.16
CA CYS A 18 -19.15 -20.21 1.69
C CYS A 18 -18.87 -19.58 3.05
N PHE A 19 -18.11 -20.28 3.89
CA PHE A 19 -17.58 -19.77 5.14
C PHE A 19 -16.25 -19.03 4.92
N LEU A 20 -15.38 -19.59 4.07
CA LEU A 20 -14.07 -19.07 3.73
C LEU A 20 -13.82 -19.18 2.23
N ILE A 21 -13.34 -18.13 1.61
CA ILE A 21 -12.94 -18.08 0.20
C ILE A 21 -11.44 -17.85 0.13
N ASN A 22 -10.72 -18.79 -0.46
CA ASN A 22 -9.29 -18.67 -0.71
C ASN A 22 -9.03 -18.00 -2.05
N LEU A 23 -8.22 -16.95 -2.04
CA LEU A 23 -7.78 -16.16 -3.20
C LEU A 23 -6.30 -16.39 -3.40
N ASP A 24 -5.94 -17.19 -4.38
CA ASP A 24 -4.55 -17.39 -4.76
C ASP A 24 -4.04 -16.23 -5.60
N GLU A 25 -2.74 -15.97 -5.46
CA GLU A 25 -2.01 -15.01 -6.29
C GLU A 25 -2.64 -13.61 -6.33
N LEU A 26 -2.97 -13.06 -5.15
CA LEU A 26 -3.58 -11.73 -5.03
C LEU A 26 -2.75 -10.63 -5.70
N GLU A 27 -1.45 -10.83 -5.87
CA GLU A 27 -0.54 -9.92 -6.56
C GLU A 27 -0.80 -9.80 -8.06
N THR A 28 -1.58 -10.71 -8.65
CA THR A 28 -1.97 -10.65 -10.07
C THR A 28 -3.15 -9.71 -10.32
N LEU A 29 -3.89 -9.34 -9.27
CA LEU A 29 -5.02 -8.46 -9.37
C LEU A 29 -4.60 -7.04 -9.77
N ASN A 30 -5.24 -6.51 -10.80
CA ASN A 30 -5.06 -5.10 -11.16
C ASN A 30 -5.77 -4.16 -10.17
N LYS A 31 -5.53 -2.84 -10.27
CA LYS A 31 -6.12 -1.83 -9.35
C LYS A 31 -7.66 -1.87 -9.32
N HIS A 32 -8.30 -2.17 -10.44
CA HIS A 32 -9.77 -2.23 -10.52
C HIS A 32 -10.30 -3.47 -9.79
N GLU A 33 -9.69 -4.62 -10.01
CA GLU A 33 -10.06 -5.88 -9.35
C GLU A 33 -9.83 -5.81 -7.84
N LEU A 34 -8.72 -5.23 -7.41
CA LEU A 34 -8.44 -4.99 -6.00
C LEU A 34 -9.47 -4.02 -5.37
N GLY A 35 -9.89 -3.00 -6.12
CA GLY A 35 -10.98 -2.10 -5.71
C GLY A 35 -12.32 -2.83 -5.56
N SER A 36 -12.63 -3.71 -6.48
CA SER A 36 -13.81 -4.57 -6.47
C SER A 36 -13.80 -5.53 -5.28
N LEU A 37 -12.66 -6.18 -5.02
CA LEU A 37 -12.46 -7.05 -3.85
C LEU A 37 -12.71 -6.27 -2.54
N LYS A 38 -12.15 -5.07 -2.40
CA LYS A 38 -12.36 -4.22 -1.23
C LYS A 38 -13.83 -3.85 -1.02
N SER A 39 -14.57 -3.62 -2.10
CA SER A 39 -16.02 -3.38 -2.05
C SER A 39 -16.77 -4.61 -1.52
N ILE A 40 -16.46 -5.78 -2.06
CA ILE A 40 -17.06 -7.07 -1.63
C ILE A 40 -16.74 -7.36 -0.16
N MET A 41 -15.51 -7.12 0.29
CA MET A 41 -15.11 -7.34 1.68
C MET A 41 -15.91 -6.50 2.69
N THR A 42 -16.41 -5.36 2.27
CA THR A 42 -17.23 -4.46 3.13
C THR A 42 -18.73 -4.61 2.96
N MET A 43 -19.16 -5.37 1.96
CA MET A 43 -20.56 -5.64 1.73
C MET A 43 -21.13 -6.52 2.85
N THR A 44 -22.25 -6.17 3.41
CA THR A 44 -22.94 -6.96 4.45
C THR A 44 -23.99 -7.89 3.86
N GLU A 45 -24.61 -7.46 2.77
CA GLU A 45 -25.71 -8.16 2.11
C GLU A 45 -25.75 -7.81 0.63
N ASN A 46 -26.38 -8.67 -0.15
CA ASN A 46 -26.65 -8.41 -1.57
C ASN A 46 -28.05 -8.87 -1.95
N ARG A 47 -28.58 -8.36 -3.07
CA ARG A 47 -29.83 -8.78 -3.67
C ARG A 47 -29.55 -9.39 -5.05
N ILE A 48 -29.76 -10.69 -5.17
CA ILE A 48 -29.48 -11.42 -6.39
C ILE A 48 -30.65 -12.31 -6.73
N ARG A 49 -31.01 -12.29 -8.02
CA ARG A 49 -31.89 -13.29 -8.58
C ARG A 49 -31.07 -14.55 -8.92
N ARG A 50 -31.32 -15.64 -8.24
CA ARG A 50 -30.70 -16.95 -8.56
C ARG A 50 -31.04 -17.36 -9.97
N PRO A 51 -30.20 -18.17 -10.62
CA PRO A 51 -30.53 -18.78 -11.91
C PRO A 51 -31.91 -19.46 -11.80
N TYR A 52 -32.76 -19.19 -12.80
CA TYR A 52 -34.13 -19.68 -12.88
C TYR A 52 -35.10 -19.16 -11.78
N GLY A 53 -34.65 -18.31 -10.87
CA GLY A 53 -35.53 -17.68 -9.87
C GLY A 53 -36.39 -16.58 -10.50
N HIS A 54 -37.64 -16.42 -10.01
CA HIS A 54 -38.52 -15.35 -10.45
C HIS A 54 -38.30 -14.03 -9.70
N PHE A 55 -37.81 -14.10 -8.47
CA PHE A 55 -37.59 -12.96 -7.59
C PHE A 55 -36.13 -12.84 -7.18
N ALA A 56 -35.71 -11.65 -6.78
CA ALA A 56 -34.40 -11.43 -6.17
C ALA A 56 -34.42 -11.82 -4.69
N ASP A 57 -33.52 -12.70 -4.31
CA ASP A 57 -33.30 -13.10 -2.93
C ASP A 57 -32.42 -12.08 -2.21
N HIS A 58 -32.70 -11.88 -0.94
CA HIS A 58 -31.86 -11.12 -0.04
C HIS A 58 -30.86 -12.07 0.61
N MET A 59 -29.59 -11.90 0.31
CA MET A 59 -28.53 -12.81 0.74
C MET A 59 -27.53 -12.09 1.63
N ILE A 60 -27.35 -12.61 2.86
CA ILE A 60 -26.37 -12.09 3.81
C ILE A 60 -24.99 -12.64 3.44
N ARG A 61 -23.98 -11.80 3.38
CA ARG A 61 -22.61 -12.24 3.19
C ARG A 61 -22.10 -12.95 4.45
N ARG A 62 -21.62 -14.18 4.29
CA ARG A 62 -21.05 -15.02 5.35
C ARG A 62 -19.56 -15.26 5.16
N ALA A 63 -19.08 -15.21 3.92
CA ALA A 63 -17.72 -15.54 3.59
C ALA A 63 -16.71 -14.57 4.21
N SER A 64 -15.67 -15.13 4.81
CA SER A 64 -14.39 -14.48 5.06
C SER A 64 -13.42 -14.79 3.92
N PHE A 65 -12.34 -14.03 3.81
CA PHE A 65 -11.35 -14.20 2.76
C PHE A 65 -9.99 -14.52 3.37
N VAL A 66 -9.29 -15.43 2.73
CA VAL A 66 -7.86 -15.66 2.92
C VAL A 66 -7.22 -15.61 1.54
N GLY A 67 -5.97 -15.20 1.46
CA GLY A 67 -5.27 -15.16 0.17
C GLY A 67 -3.78 -15.35 0.34
N SER A 68 -3.14 -15.81 -0.73
CA SER A 68 -1.70 -15.98 -0.81
C SER A 68 -1.09 -14.96 -1.78
N ILE A 69 0.13 -14.56 -1.49
CA ILE A 69 0.97 -13.69 -2.32
C ILE A 69 2.41 -14.21 -2.28
N ASN A 70 3.10 -14.08 -3.40
CA ASN A 70 4.51 -14.46 -3.53
C ASN A 70 5.43 -13.24 -3.68
N LYS A 71 4.88 -12.01 -3.55
CA LYS A 71 5.62 -10.76 -3.67
C LYS A 71 5.54 -9.96 -2.38
N ASP A 72 6.64 -9.31 -2.04
CA ASP A 72 6.74 -8.48 -0.83
C ASP A 72 5.85 -7.23 -0.90
N SER A 73 5.42 -6.81 -2.10
CA SER A 73 4.59 -5.63 -2.29
C SER A 73 3.39 -5.93 -3.20
N PHE A 74 2.17 -5.77 -2.66
CA PHE A 74 0.93 -5.99 -3.39
C PHE A 74 -0.15 -4.93 -3.09
N LEU A 75 0.00 -4.16 -2.03
CA LEU A 75 -0.96 -3.12 -1.65
C LEU A 75 -0.72 -1.86 -2.47
N ALA A 76 -1.43 -1.74 -3.59
CA ALA A 76 -1.34 -0.59 -4.50
C ALA A 76 -2.11 0.66 -4.04
N ASP A 77 -2.82 0.60 -2.89
CA ASP A 77 -3.71 1.66 -2.43
C ASP A 77 -3.60 1.87 -0.92
N GLU A 78 -3.25 3.10 -0.51
CA GLU A 78 -3.07 3.48 0.90
C GLU A 78 -4.39 3.47 1.69
N THR A 79 -5.52 3.76 1.05
CA THR A 79 -6.79 4.00 1.77
C THR A 79 -7.54 2.72 2.14
N GLY A 80 -7.17 1.61 1.55
CA GLY A 80 -7.87 0.33 1.70
C GLY A 80 -7.09 -0.76 2.43
N SER A 81 -5.85 -0.51 2.80
CA SER A 81 -4.93 -1.52 3.38
C SER A 81 -5.43 -2.10 4.71
N ARG A 82 -6.16 -1.34 5.51
CA ARG A 82 -6.75 -1.78 6.80
C ARG A 82 -7.65 -3.02 6.71
N ARG A 83 -8.06 -3.42 5.49
CA ARG A 83 -8.87 -4.63 5.27
C ARG A 83 -8.05 -5.90 5.16
N PHE A 84 -6.73 -5.76 5.04
CA PHE A 84 -5.80 -6.86 4.90
C PHE A 84 -5.00 -7.04 6.18
N LEU A 85 -4.99 -8.25 6.70
CA LEU A 85 -4.09 -8.67 7.76
C LEU A 85 -2.99 -9.50 7.11
N VAL A 86 -1.82 -8.89 6.95
CA VAL A 86 -0.68 -9.53 6.29
C VAL A 86 0.11 -10.33 7.31
N PHE A 87 0.42 -11.57 6.98
CA PHE A 87 1.27 -12.47 7.74
C PHE A 87 2.39 -12.97 6.83
N GLU A 88 3.63 -12.83 7.25
CA GLU A 88 4.77 -13.48 6.63
C GLU A 88 4.87 -14.91 7.14
N VAL A 89 5.11 -15.84 6.22
CA VAL A 89 5.19 -17.27 6.52
C VAL A 89 6.48 -17.79 5.94
N ASP A 90 7.44 -18.12 6.79
CA ASP A 90 8.72 -18.69 6.38
C ASP A 90 8.60 -20.19 6.07
N THR A 91 7.80 -20.91 6.85
CA THR A 91 7.67 -22.36 6.73
C THR A 91 6.23 -22.79 6.98
N ILE A 92 5.73 -23.66 6.14
CA ILE A 92 4.40 -24.25 6.28
C ILE A 92 4.54 -25.73 6.63
N ASN A 93 4.02 -26.12 7.80
CA ASN A 93 3.90 -27.54 8.15
C ASN A 93 2.57 -28.08 7.66
N ALA A 94 2.56 -28.72 6.49
CA ALA A 94 1.36 -29.32 5.92
C ALA A 94 0.80 -30.48 6.78
N ASN A 95 1.67 -31.18 7.54
CA ASN A 95 1.31 -32.29 8.40
C ASN A 95 1.23 -31.85 9.89
N HIS A 96 0.48 -30.77 10.14
CA HIS A 96 0.44 -30.11 11.46
C HIS A 96 -0.29 -30.90 12.56
N GLY A 97 -1.12 -31.91 12.20
CA GLY A 97 -1.88 -32.71 13.18
C GLY A 97 -2.92 -31.93 14.01
N ILE A 98 -3.24 -30.70 13.61
CA ILE A 98 -4.22 -29.85 14.32
C ILE A 98 -5.63 -30.41 14.07
N ASP A 99 -6.35 -30.65 15.15
CA ASP A 99 -7.74 -31.06 15.13
C ASP A 99 -8.62 -29.84 14.79
N MET A 100 -9.15 -29.80 13.59
CA MET A 100 -9.95 -28.69 13.09
C MET A 100 -11.29 -28.53 13.84
N ASP A 101 -11.85 -29.61 14.38
CA ASP A 101 -13.07 -29.52 15.16
C ASP A 101 -12.83 -28.75 16.47
N LYS A 102 -11.65 -28.91 17.08
CA LYS A 102 -11.26 -28.11 18.25
C LYS A 102 -11.03 -26.65 17.91
N VAL A 103 -10.46 -26.35 16.74
CA VAL A 103 -10.31 -24.96 16.25
C VAL A 103 -11.69 -24.30 16.10
N HIS A 104 -12.63 -24.99 15.45
CA HIS A 104 -13.98 -24.48 15.29
C HIS A 104 -14.72 -24.34 16.64
N ALA A 105 -14.54 -25.29 17.56
CA ALA A 105 -15.12 -25.22 18.90
C ALA A 105 -14.57 -24.02 19.68
N GLN A 106 -13.26 -23.74 19.59
CA GLN A 106 -12.64 -22.57 20.20
C GLN A 106 -13.19 -21.27 19.60
N ALA A 107 -13.31 -21.17 18.28
CA ALA A 107 -13.88 -20.00 17.62
C ALA A 107 -15.34 -19.75 18.05
N TYR A 108 -16.13 -20.82 18.15
CA TYR A 108 -17.49 -20.74 18.64
C TYR A 108 -17.58 -20.30 20.12
N TYR A 109 -16.69 -20.81 20.95
CA TYR A 109 -16.60 -20.38 22.36
C TYR A 109 -16.27 -18.90 22.47
N LEU A 110 -15.28 -18.41 21.72
CA LEU A 110 -14.92 -16.98 21.68
C LEU A 110 -16.09 -16.12 21.21
N PHE A 111 -16.81 -16.54 20.17
CA PHE A 111 -18.01 -15.85 19.72
C PHE A 111 -19.08 -15.77 20.81
N LYS A 112 -19.35 -16.88 21.50
CA LYS A 112 -20.34 -16.93 22.60
C LYS A 112 -19.94 -16.11 23.82
N SER A 113 -18.64 -15.98 24.09
CA SER A 113 -18.11 -15.17 25.20
C SER A 113 -18.06 -13.67 24.90
N GLY A 114 -18.52 -13.25 23.72
CA GLY A 114 -18.53 -11.84 23.34
C GLY A 114 -17.15 -11.30 22.91
N PHE A 115 -16.27 -12.17 22.40
CA PHE A 115 -14.98 -11.75 21.87
C PHE A 115 -15.14 -10.69 20.79
N ARG A 116 -14.39 -9.59 20.92
CA ARG A 116 -14.38 -8.49 19.94
C ARG A 116 -13.60 -8.90 18.69
N TYR A 117 -14.26 -9.02 17.56
CA TYR A 117 -13.71 -9.47 16.28
C TYR A 117 -13.40 -8.33 15.30
N TRP A 118 -13.46 -7.09 15.74
CA TRP A 118 -13.18 -5.90 14.96
C TRP A 118 -12.12 -5.04 15.65
N PHE A 119 -11.36 -4.29 14.87
CA PHE A 119 -10.32 -3.39 15.36
C PHE A 119 -10.90 -2.02 15.69
N ASP A 120 -10.45 -1.44 16.79
CA ASP A 120 -10.69 -0.04 17.09
C ASP A 120 -9.80 0.89 16.25
N ARG A 121 -9.84 2.19 16.55
CA ARG A 121 -9.11 3.19 15.80
C ARG A 121 -7.59 3.02 15.90
N ASP A 122 -7.08 2.73 17.08
CA ASP A 122 -5.65 2.65 17.36
C ASP A 122 -5.06 1.35 16.80
N GLU A 123 -5.78 0.25 16.95
CA GLU A 123 -5.46 -1.03 16.32
C GLU A 123 -5.47 -0.92 14.78
N THR A 124 -6.46 -0.22 14.22
CA THR A 124 -6.52 0.06 12.78
C THR A 124 -5.32 0.90 12.32
N ALA A 125 -4.88 1.88 13.12
CA ALA A 125 -3.68 2.67 12.81
C ALA A 125 -2.43 1.79 12.83
N THR A 126 -2.34 0.86 13.76
CA THR A 126 -1.24 -0.12 13.85
C THR A 126 -1.20 -1.05 12.63
N VAL A 127 -2.35 -1.59 12.22
CA VAL A 127 -2.47 -2.40 11.00
C VAL A 127 -2.04 -1.60 9.76
N ASN A 128 -2.51 -0.36 9.63
CA ASN A 128 -2.14 0.50 8.51
C ASN A 128 -0.63 0.79 8.49
N LYS A 129 -0.01 1.01 9.65
CA LYS A 129 1.45 1.24 9.75
C LYS A 129 2.23 0.02 9.27
N ARG A 130 1.87 -1.18 9.73
CA ARG A 130 2.47 -2.44 9.28
C ARG A 130 2.28 -2.66 7.77
N ASN A 131 1.09 -2.39 7.26
CA ASN A 131 0.76 -2.59 5.85
C ASN A 131 1.50 -1.64 4.90
N LYS A 132 2.12 -0.56 5.40
CA LYS A 132 2.99 0.31 4.57
C LYS A 132 4.20 -0.46 4.02
N GLU A 133 4.72 -1.43 4.76
CA GLU A 133 5.86 -2.26 4.34
C GLU A 133 5.54 -3.10 3.09
N TYR A 134 4.28 -3.49 2.94
CA TYR A 134 3.78 -4.27 1.81
C TYR A 134 3.19 -3.42 0.68
N SER A 135 3.36 -2.10 0.75
CA SER A 135 2.83 -1.20 -0.28
C SER A 135 3.72 -1.17 -1.51
N VAL A 136 3.09 -1.20 -2.69
CA VAL A 136 3.80 -1.04 -3.95
C VAL A 136 4.49 0.32 -3.97
N GLN A 137 5.79 0.33 -4.27
CA GLN A 137 6.55 1.55 -4.49
C GLN A 137 6.26 2.07 -5.90
N THR A 138 5.93 3.35 -6.00
CA THR A 138 5.73 4.02 -7.28
C THR A 138 6.95 4.84 -7.65
N THR A 139 7.07 5.23 -8.93
CA THR A 139 8.12 6.15 -9.38
C THR A 139 8.07 7.48 -8.61
N GLU A 140 6.87 7.94 -8.27
CA GLU A 140 6.65 9.16 -7.50
C GLU A 140 7.14 8.99 -6.04
N ASP A 141 6.95 7.82 -5.43
CA ASP A 141 7.49 7.50 -4.11
C ASP A 141 9.03 7.57 -4.11
N GLU A 142 9.67 6.97 -5.12
CA GLU A 142 11.12 7.00 -5.29
C GLU A 142 11.65 8.42 -5.50
N LEU A 143 10.98 9.21 -6.34
CA LEU A 143 11.36 10.61 -6.60
C LEU A 143 11.19 11.47 -5.35
N VAL A 144 10.11 11.28 -4.59
CA VAL A 144 9.89 11.99 -3.33
C VAL A 144 10.96 11.60 -2.32
N ALA A 145 11.26 10.32 -2.15
CA ALA A 145 12.27 9.85 -1.22
C ALA A 145 13.69 10.36 -1.59
N LYS A 146 13.97 10.51 -2.88
CA LYS A 146 15.31 10.89 -3.39
C LYS A 146 15.54 12.39 -3.41
N TYR A 147 14.51 13.19 -3.70
CA TYR A 147 14.66 14.62 -4.01
C TYR A 147 13.89 15.55 -3.09
N CYS A 148 12.95 15.04 -2.29
CA CYS A 148 12.17 15.86 -1.38
C CYS A 148 12.73 15.79 0.03
N VAL A 149 12.95 16.95 0.63
CA VAL A 149 13.35 17.11 2.04
C VAL A 149 12.33 17.97 2.76
N ALA A 150 12.32 17.92 4.11
CA ALA A 150 11.44 18.78 4.89
C ALA A 150 11.71 20.26 4.55
N GLY A 151 10.67 20.97 4.14
CA GLY A 151 10.74 22.39 3.81
C GLY A 151 10.76 23.27 5.06
N SER A 152 11.14 24.52 4.89
CA SER A 152 10.94 25.53 5.93
C SER A 152 9.43 25.74 6.14
N THR A 153 9.04 26.19 7.34
CA THR A 153 7.63 26.46 7.69
C THR A 153 6.99 27.58 6.85
N THR A 154 7.78 28.29 6.04
CA THR A 154 7.35 29.39 5.18
C THR A 154 7.08 28.98 3.74
N GLU A 155 7.67 27.90 3.26
CA GLU A 155 7.49 27.43 1.87
C GLU A 155 6.49 26.29 1.78
N TRP A 156 5.35 26.59 1.17
CA TRP A 156 4.28 25.63 0.92
C TRP A 156 4.05 25.47 -0.58
N LYS A 157 4.11 24.25 -1.07
CA LYS A 157 3.96 23.91 -2.49
C LYS A 157 2.78 22.96 -2.70
N THR A 158 2.08 23.10 -3.80
CA THR A 158 1.07 22.12 -4.21
C THR A 158 1.72 20.89 -4.81
N ALA A 159 1.02 19.77 -4.82
CA ALA A 159 1.49 18.57 -5.52
C ALA A 159 1.70 18.82 -7.03
N THR A 160 0.94 19.76 -7.62
CA THR A 160 1.11 20.19 -9.01
C THR A 160 2.44 20.89 -9.23
N ASP A 161 2.80 21.84 -8.36
CA ASP A 161 4.09 22.57 -8.42
C ASP A 161 5.26 21.60 -8.29
N ILE A 162 5.13 20.61 -7.42
CA ILE A 162 6.16 19.58 -7.20
C ILE A 162 6.28 18.70 -8.45
N ALA A 163 5.17 18.22 -9.02
CA ALA A 163 5.19 17.42 -10.23
C ALA A 163 5.82 18.18 -11.41
N GLN A 164 5.50 19.47 -11.56
CA GLN A 164 6.06 20.31 -12.60
C GLN A 164 7.57 20.53 -12.41
N ARG A 165 8.02 20.75 -11.21
CA ARG A 165 9.42 20.89 -10.89
C ARG A 165 10.20 19.59 -11.12
N MET A 166 9.63 18.44 -10.74
CA MET A 166 10.20 17.12 -11.05
C MET A 166 10.31 16.87 -12.56
N SER A 167 9.35 17.35 -13.35
CA SER A 167 9.44 17.27 -14.81
C SER A 167 10.57 18.13 -15.35
N THR A 168 10.69 19.37 -14.88
CA THR A 168 11.67 20.32 -15.40
C THR A 168 13.10 19.97 -14.99
N GLU A 169 13.31 19.59 -13.72
CA GLU A 169 14.66 19.39 -13.17
C GLU A 169 15.17 17.94 -13.32
N TYR A 170 14.26 16.96 -13.34
CA TYR A 170 14.60 15.54 -13.31
C TYR A 170 14.01 14.72 -14.45
N SER A 171 13.50 15.38 -15.49
CA SER A 171 12.94 14.75 -16.70
C SER A 171 11.80 13.75 -16.41
N TYR A 172 11.04 13.97 -15.33
CA TYR A 172 9.88 13.14 -15.03
C TYR A 172 8.76 13.42 -16.05
N PRO A 173 8.20 12.37 -16.71
CA PRO A 173 7.13 12.56 -17.69
C PRO A 173 5.82 12.94 -17.00
N LEU A 174 5.33 14.16 -17.24
CA LEU A 174 4.02 14.59 -16.71
C LEU A 174 2.87 13.79 -17.32
N LYS A 175 2.01 13.27 -16.45
CA LYS A 175 0.77 12.60 -16.77
C LYS A 175 -0.40 13.38 -16.17
N THR A 176 -1.61 13.16 -16.63
CA THR A 176 -2.82 13.78 -16.05
C THR A 176 -2.98 13.46 -14.55
N SER A 177 -2.47 12.31 -14.10
CA SER A 177 -2.52 11.88 -12.70
C SER A 177 -1.35 12.38 -11.85
N SER A 178 -0.28 12.94 -12.44
CA SER A 178 0.98 13.23 -11.72
C SER A 178 0.79 14.03 -10.43
N ALA A 179 -0.02 15.08 -10.45
CA ALA A 179 -0.28 15.89 -9.26
C ALA A 179 -0.95 15.07 -8.13
N ARG A 180 -1.87 14.18 -8.49
CA ARG A 180 -2.51 13.27 -7.53
C ARG A 180 -1.53 12.24 -6.99
N ASP A 181 -0.72 11.67 -7.87
CA ASP A 181 0.22 10.59 -7.53
C ASP A 181 1.37 11.13 -6.65
N PHE A 182 1.91 12.33 -6.94
CA PHE A 182 2.81 13.04 -6.02
C PHE A 182 2.15 13.42 -4.69
N GLY A 183 0.88 13.81 -4.72
CA GLY A 183 0.13 14.07 -3.50
C GLY A 183 -0.03 12.83 -2.61
N TYR A 184 -0.11 11.65 -3.21
CA TYR A 184 -0.09 10.39 -2.47
C TYR A 184 1.32 10.08 -1.91
N ALA A 185 2.36 10.19 -2.73
CA ALA A 185 3.75 9.94 -2.32
C ALA A 185 4.18 10.85 -1.16
N LEU A 186 3.84 12.13 -1.20
CA LEU A 186 4.13 13.10 -0.13
C LEU A 186 3.43 12.77 1.19
N ARG A 187 2.17 12.33 1.14
CA ARG A 187 1.46 11.88 2.35
C ARG A 187 2.03 10.57 2.91
N LYS A 188 2.39 9.63 2.02
CA LYS A 188 3.04 8.37 2.39
C LYS A 188 4.38 8.61 3.09
N ALA A 189 5.15 9.61 2.60
CA ALA A 189 6.39 10.07 3.20
C ALA A 189 6.19 11.00 4.42
N GLU A 190 4.93 11.21 4.86
CA GLU A 190 4.55 11.97 6.04
C GLU A 190 4.98 13.46 6.03
N PHE A 191 5.13 14.06 4.84
CA PHE A 191 5.40 15.50 4.76
C PHE A 191 4.26 16.33 5.38
N PRO A 192 4.58 17.36 6.19
CA PRO A 192 3.58 18.23 6.78
C PRO A 192 2.70 18.85 5.68
N SER A 193 1.38 18.83 5.90
CA SER A 193 0.43 19.33 4.93
C SER A 193 -0.65 20.19 5.57
N LYS A 194 -1.16 21.17 4.79
CA LYS A 194 -2.33 21.98 5.15
C LYS A 194 -3.27 22.09 3.95
N LYS A 195 -4.56 22.33 4.22
CA LYS A 195 -5.54 22.61 3.17
C LYS A 195 -5.97 24.06 3.22
N VAL A 196 -5.94 24.71 2.05
CA VAL A 196 -6.41 26.09 1.87
C VAL A 196 -7.30 26.11 0.62
N GLY A 197 -8.54 26.53 0.75
CA GLY A 197 -9.48 26.56 -0.37
C GLY A 197 -9.71 25.19 -1.04
N GLY A 198 -9.63 24.09 -0.28
CA GLY A 198 -9.78 22.73 -0.80
C GLY A 198 -8.50 22.13 -1.42
N ILE A 199 -7.46 22.94 -1.62
CA ILE A 199 -6.19 22.53 -2.21
C ILE A 199 -5.22 22.13 -1.07
N ALA A 200 -4.53 21.00 -1.23
CA ALA A 200 -3.50 20.55 -0.30
C ALA A 200 -2.14 21.18 -0.65
N TYR A 201 -1.51 21.75 0.35
CA TYR A 201 -0.15 22.29 0.30
C TYR A 201 0.76 21.47 1.22
N TYR A 202 2.00 21.26 0.82
CA TYR A 202 3.01 20.48 1.53
C TYR A 202 4.21 21.35 1.84
N SER A 203 4.73 21.24 3.08
CA SER A 203 5.98 21.87 3.48
C SER A 203 7.13 20.99 3.02
N VAL A 204 7.60 21.25 1.80
CA VAL A 204 8.63 20.42 1.14
C VAL A 204 9.57 21.32 0.34
N ALA A 205 10.87 21.08 0.48
CA ALA A 205 11.90 21.59 -0.41
C ALA A 205 12.33 20.45 -1.37
N ILE A 206 12.60 20.82 -2.63
CA ILE A 206 13.18 19.91 -3.61
C ILE A 206 14.66 20.27 -3.68
N ASP A 207 15.50 19.33 -3.30
CA ASP A 207 16.94 19.51 -3.26
C ASP A 207 17.62 18.54 -4.20
N ARG A 208 18.80 18.91 -4.71
CA ARG A 208 19.60 17.99 -5.50
C ARG A 208 20.20 16.96 -4.56
N PRO A 209 20.13 15.66 -4.91
CA PRO A 209 20.78 14.66 -4.09
C PRO A 209 22.28 14.97 -4.04
N LEU A 210 22.84 14.94 -2.85
CA LEU A 210 24.29 14.85 -2.69
C LEU A 210 24.73 13.56 -3.37
N LEU A 211 25.44 13.69 -4.50
CA LEU A 211 26.02 12.54 -5.18
C LEU A 211 27.13 11.98 -4.28
N ILE A 212 26.76 10.98 -3.48
CA ILE A 212 27.76 10.20 -2.73
C ILE A 212 28.33 9.19 -3.74
N TYR A 213 29.48 9.53 -4.32
CA TYR A 213 30.25 8.54 -5.05
C TYR A 213 30.97 7.65 -4.03
N PRO A 214 30.79 6.33 -4.07
CA PRO A 214 31.67 5.44 -3.32
C PRO A 214 33.07 5.56 -3.96
N THR A 215 33.94 6.26 -3.29
CA THR A 215 35.37 6.27 -3.68
C THR A 215 35.90 4.86 -3.48
N LEU A 216 36.45 4.25 -4.53
CA LEU A 216 37.31 3.08 -4.44
C LEU A 216 38.49 3.48 -3.54
N GLY A 217 38.45 3.08 -2.24
CA GLY A 217 39.53 3.39 -1.30
C GLY A 217 39.12 4.11 -0.03
N GLY A 218 37.97 3.79 0.55
CA GLY A 218 37.72 3.99 2.00
C GLY A 218 37.58 5.43 2.53
N VAL A 219 37.54 6.48 1.68
CA VAL A 219 37.36 7.87 2.12
C VAL A 219 36.02 8.39 1.59
N LYS A 220 35.10 8.74 2.49
CA LYS A 220 33.82 9.37 2.15
C LYS A 220 34.07 10.86 1.81
N GLY A 221 34.02 11.20 0.52
CA GLY A 221 34.05 12.60 0.08
C GLY A 221 32.63 13.10 -0.23
N VAL A 222 32.23 14.23 0.34
CA VAL A 222 31.01 14.96 0.02
C VAL A 222 31.37 16.05 -0.98
N VAL A 223 30.82 16.00 -2.20
CA VAL A 223 31.00 17.07 -3.20
C VAL A 223 29.72 17.91 -3.24
N GLY A 224 29.67 18.96 -2.43
CA GLY A 224 28.72 20.06 -2.61
C GLY A 224 29.37 21.12 -3.50
N GLY A 225 28.58 21.77 -4.38
CA GLY A 225 29.07 22.72 -5.39
C GLY A 225 29.82 23.94 -4.84
N GLY A 226 31.09 23.74 -4.51
CA GLY A 226 32.05 24.77 -4.16
C GLY A 226 33.40 24.39 -4.76
N VAL A 227 34.13 25.38 -5.25
CA VAL A 227 35.47 25.26 -5.82
C VAL A 227 36.39 24.59 -4.81
N ILE A 228 36.94 23.42 -5.13
CA ILE A 228 38.00 22.79 -4.34
C ILE A 228 39.33 23.26 -4.91
N GLU A 229 40.04 24.11 -4.15
CA GLU A 229 41.47 24.34 -4.39
C GLU A 229 42.24 23.04 -4.10
N GLY A 230 42.78 22.44 -5.13
CA GLY A 230 43.60 21.25 -5.04
C GLY A 230 44.95 21.57 -4.40
N LYS A 231 45.24 20.99 -3.24
CA LYS A 231 46.64 20.76 -2.84
C LYS A 231 47.10 19.43 -3.41
N GLY A 232 48.10 19.52 -4.28
CA GLY A 232 48.75 18.36 -4.85
C GLY A 232 49.37 17.47 -3.77
N VAL A 233 49.22 16.19 -3.95
CA VAL A 233 50.04 15.19 -3.26
C VAL A 233 51.03 14.69 -4.30
N GLU A 234 52.31 14.99 -4.02
CA GLU A 234 53.43 14.44 -4.75
C GLU A 234 53.42 12.91 -4.71
N SER A 235 53.69 12.37 -5.88
CA SER A 235 53.96 10.95 -6.07
C SER A 235 55.39 10.65 -5.61
N ASP A 236 55.56 9.84 -4.61
CA ASP A 236 56.80 9.10 -4.41
C ASP A 236 56.62 7.64 -4.82
N LEU A 237 57.27 7.35 -5.92
CA LEU A 237 57.64 6.03 -6.39
C LEU A 237 58.78 5.48 -5.52
N TYR A 238 58.60 4.31 -4.94
CA TYR A 238 59.58 3.23 -5.00
C TYR A 238 58.87 1.88 -4.81
#